data_14e97476256e10c0b7bcc8e675a800fb
#
_entry.id   14e97476256e10c0b7bcc8e675a800fb
#
_cell.length_a   1.000
_cell.length_b   1.000
_cell.length_c   1.000
_cell.angle_alpha   90.00
_cell.angle_beta   90.00
_cell.angle_gamma   90.00
#
_symmetry.space_group_name_H-M   'P 1'
#
loop_
_entity.id
_entity.type
_entity.pdbx_description
1 polymer ?
#
loop_
_entity_poly.entity_id
_entity_poly.type
_entity_poly.pdbx_seq_one_letter_code
_entity_poly.pdbx_strand_id
1 'polypeptide(L)'
;MKISIIGPGIMPIPPTGWGAVETLIWDMRNALIALGHEVDIVNVNDPRKIIQKVNEFRPDFVHIHYDDWVGLYNYIQYPCA
;
A
#
# COMPACT_ATOMS: atom_id res chain seq x y z
N MET A 1 -4.27 10.15 -10.61
CA MET A 1 -3.35 10.20 -9.48
C MET A 1 -2.75 8.81 -9.25
N LYS A 2 -1.48 8.74 -8.94
CA LYS A 2 -0.81 7.48 -8.62
C LYS A 2 -0.78 7.30 -7.11
N ILE A 3 -1.33 6.19 -6.63
CA ILE A 3 -1.47 5.93 -5.19
C ILE A 3 -0.80 4.60 -4.87
N SER A 4 0.10 4.59 -3.89
CA SER A 4 0.64 3.35 -3.32
C SER A 4 -0.07 3.04 -2.00
N ILE A 5 -0.54 1.80 -1.85
CA ILE A 5 -1.13 1.32 -0.62
C ILE A 5 -0.18 0.30 -0.01
N ILE A 6 0.27 0.56 1.22
CA ILE A 6 1.18 -0.35 1.92
C ILE A 6 0.38 -1.23 2.86
N GLY A 7 0.41 -2.53 2.61
CA GLY A 7 -0.23 -3.54 3.42
C GLY A 7 0.72 -4.20 4.42
N PRO A 8 0.20 -5.08 5.28
CA PRO A 8 1.00 -5.71 6.34
C PRO A 8 2.05 -6.72 5.87
N GLY A 9 1.91 -7.27 4.67
CA GLY A 9 2.87 -8.26 4.15
C GLY A 9 2.76 -9.64 4.80
N ILE A 10 1.63 -9.94 5.44
CA ILE A 10 1.41 -11.19 6.15
C ILE A 10 0.59 -12.16 5.32
N MET A 11 -0.46 -11.66 4.65
CA MET A 11 -1.36 -12.46 3.81
C MET A 11 -1.40 -11.89 2.39
N PRO A 12 -1.75 -12.72 1.39
CA PRO A 12 -1.87 -12.23 0.01
C PRO A 12 -3.03 -11.24 -0.15
N ILE A 13 -2.92 -10.38 -1.14
CA ILE A 13 -3.98 -9.46 -1.53
C ILE A 13 -4.31 -9.72 -3.00
N PRO A 14 -5.53 -10.13 -3.37
CA PRO A 14 -6.67 -10.37 -2.48
C PRO A 14 -6.46 -11.59 -1.58
N PRO A 15 -7.04 -11.59 -0.36
CA PRO A 15 -6.85 -12.70 0.56
C PRO A 15 -7.58 -13.95 0.07
N THR A 16 -6.98 -15.13 0.34
CA THR A 16 -7.58 -16.42 0.00
C THR A 16 -8.43 -16.99 1.13
N GLY A 17 -8.48 -16.34 2.28
CA GLY A 17 -9.26 -16.73 3.44
C GLY A 17 -9.59 -15.52 4.28
N TRP A 18 -9.53 -15.68 5.61
CA TRP A 18 -9.78 -14.57 6.53
C TRP A 18 -8.64 -13.56 6.48
N GLY A 19 -8.96 -12.30 6.21
CA GLY A 19 -7.99 -11.21 6.17
C GLY A 19 -8.70 -9.88 6.07
N ALA A 20 -9.13 -9.31 7.23
CA ALA A 20 -9.94 -8.10 7.25
C ALA A 20 -9.21 -6.88 6.66
N VAL A 21 -7.93 -6.68 7.03
CA VAL A 21 -7.13 -5.57 6.53
C VAL A 21 -6.86 -5.73 5.03
N GLU A 22 -6.50 -6.93 4.61
CA GLU A 22 -6.21 -7.24 3.20
C GLU A 22 -7.45 -7.07 2.33
N THR A 23 -8.62 -7.43 2.84
CA THR A 23 -9.89 -7.22 2.14
C THR A 23 -10.19 -5.74 1.98
N LEU A 24 -9.99 -4.95 3.03
CA LEU A 24 -10.17 -3.49 2.97
C LEU A 24 -9.24 -2.85 1.96
N ILE A 25 -7.98 -3.27 1.91
CA ILE A 25 -7.00 -2.76 0.94
C ILE A 25 -7.44 -3.08 -0.48
N TRP A 26 -7.89 -4.30 -0.72
CA TRP A 26 -8.35 -4.72 -2.03
C TRP A 26 -9.59 -3.93 -2.48
N ASP A 27 -10.56 -3.74 -1.60
CA ASP A 27 -11.76 -2.97 -1.89
C ASP A 27 -11.42 -1.50 -2.17
N MET A 28 -10.51 -0.91 -1.39
CA MET A 28 -10.04 0.45 -1.61
C MET A 28 -9.34 0.59 -2.99
N ARG A 29 -8.48 -0.36 -3.32
CA ARG A 29 -7.82 -0.38 -4.64
C ARG A 29 -8.84 -0.37 -5.76
N ASN A 30 -9.84 -1.23 -5.69
CA ASN A 30 -10.86 -1.34 -6.73
C ASN A 30 -11.68 -0.04 -6.85
N ALA A 31 -12.03 0.57 -5.72
CA ALA A 31 -12.77 1.84 -5.71
C ALA A 31 -11.94 2.97 -6.33
N LEU A 32 -10.66 3.06 -5.99
CA LEU A 32 -9.77 4.10 -6.53
C LEU A 32 -9.53 3.93 -8.03
N ILE A 33 -9.38 2.71 -8.50
CA ILE A 33 -9.23 2.43 -9.94
C ILE A 33 -10.52 2.82 -10.69
N ALA A 34 -11.69 2.54 -10.10
CA ALA A 34 -12.96 2.94 -10.68
C ALA A 34 -13.09 4.47 -10.80
N LEU A 35 -12.41 5.23 -9.94
CA LEU A 35 -12.37 6.69 -10.01
C LEU A 35 -11.29 7.23 -10.96
N GLY A 36 -10.54 6.35 -11.64
CA GLY A 36 -9.54 6.75 -12.62
C GLY A 36 -8.12 6.89 -12.09
N HIS A 37 -7.83 6.41 -10.87
CA HIS A 37 -6.49 6.45 -10.30
C HIS A 37 -5.69 5.20 -10.66
N GLU A 38 -4.36 5.35 -10.71
CA GLU A 38 -3.45 4.20 -10.76
C GLU A 38 -3.10 3.81 -9.32
N VAL A 39 -3.23 2.52 -9.00
CA VAL A 39 -2.99 2.03 -7.64
C VAL A 39 -2.00 0.87 -7.68
N ASP A 40 -0.95 0.96 -6.86
CA ASP A 40 -0.01 -0.12 -6.60
C ASP A 40 -0.16 -0.57 -5.15
N ILE A 41 -0.23 -1.88 -4.93
CA ILE A 41 -0.29 -2.46 -3.60
C ILE A 41 1.08 -3.01 -3.24
N VAL A 42 1.68 -2.45 -2.19
CA VAL A 42 2.95 -2.92 -1.65
C VAL A 42 2.65 -3.79 -0.45
N ASN A 43 2.65 -5.11 -0.65
CA ASN A 43 2.28 -6.07 0.39
C ASN A 43 3.44 -7.02 0.66
N VAL A 44 4.52 -6.48 1.22
CA VAL A 44 5.72 -7.22 1.58
C VAL A 44 6.11 -6.92 3.03
N ASN A 45 6.75 -7.88 3.69
CA ASN A 45 7.15 -7.77 5.08
C ASN A 45 8.65 -7.45 5.22
N ASP A 46 9.11 -6.47 4.45
CA ASP A 46 10.50 -6.01 4.47
C ASP A 46 10.50 -4.50 4.20
N PRO A 47 10.90 -3.66 5.18
CA PRO A 47 10.88 -2.21 5.00
C PRO A 47 11.74 -1.72 3.84
N ARG A 48 12.85 -2.38 3.53
CA ARG A 48 13.70 -2.01 2.40
C ARG A 48 12.99 -2.21 1.07
N LYS A 49 12.28 -3.33 0.94
CA LYS A 49 11.50 -3.63 -0.27
C LYS A 49 10.31 -2.71 -0.41
N ILE A 50 9.67 -2.34 0.70
CA ILE A 50 8.57 -1.37 0.68
C ILE A 50 9.05 -0.05 0.10
N ILE A 51 10.15 0.49 0.64
CA ILE A 51 10.71 1.77 0.18
C ILE A 51 11.12 1.68 -1.29
N GLN A 52 11.77 0.58 -1.69
CA GLN A 52 12.18 0.38 -3.08
C GLN A 52 10.98 0.39 -4.03
N LYS A 53 9.91 -0.35 -3.71
CA LYS A 53 8.73 -0.43 -4.55
C LYS A 53 8.01 0.92 -4.65
N VAL A 54 7.92 1.65 -3.55
CA VAL A 54 7.32 2.99 -3.55
C VAL A 54 8.12 3.92 -4.44
N ASN A 55 9.46 3.91 -4.33
CA ASN A 55 10.31 4.76 -5.15
C ASN A 55 10.24 4.41 -6.64
N GLU A 56 10.11 3.14 -6.98
CA GLU A 56 9.96 2.69 -8.37
C GLU A 56 8.63 3.15 -8.98
N PHE A 57 7.57 3.10 -8.20
CA PHE A 57 6.24 3.49 -8.66
C PHE A 57 6.08 5.00 -8.78
N ARG A 58 6.78 5.78 -7.96
CA ARG A 58 6.70 7.25 -7.89
C ARG A 58 5.26 7.72 -7.70
N PRO A 59 4.61 7.37 -6.57
CA PRO A 59 3.23 7.74 -6.35
C PRO A 59 3.07 9.22 -6.04
N ASP A 60 1.88 9.75 -6.28
CA ASP A 60 1.48 11.07 -5.81
C ASP A 60 1.10 11.05 -4.33
N PHE A 61 0.70 9.89 -3.83
CA PHE A 61 0.27 9.72 -2.45
C PHE A 61 0.53 8.29 -2.00
N VAL A 62 0.92 8.12 -0.72
CA VAL A 62 1.15 6.81 -0.11
C VAL A 62 0.21 6.64 1.08
N HIS A 63 -0.56 5.56 1.09
CA HIS A 63 -1.46 5.22 2.17
C HIS A 63 -0.93 3.99 2.92
N ILE A 64 -0.60 4.18 4.21
CA ILE A 64 -0.05 3.12 5.05
C ILE A 64 -1.19 2.52 5.88
N HIS A 65 -1.49 1.24 5.63
CA HIS A 65 -2.59 0.53 6.27
C HIS A 65 -2.18 -0.30 7.48
N TYR A 66 -0.89 -0.30 7.83
CA TYR A 66 -0.40 -1.17 8.90
C TYR A 66 0.44 -0.36 9.90
N ASP A 67 0.07 -0.42 11.17
CA ASP A 67 0.68 0.38 12.22
C ASP A 67 2.20 0.16 12.34
N ASP A 68 2.68 -1.07 12.11
CA ASP A 68 4.10 -1.38 12.18
C ASP A 68 4.93 -0.64 11.12
N TRP A 69 4.28 -0.20 10.03
CA TRP A 69 4.95 0.52 8.96
C TRP A 69 4.82 2.04 9.05
N VAL A 70 4.11 2.57 10.04
CA VAL A 70 3.94 4.02 10.20
C VAL A 70 5.29 4.72 10.36
N GLY A 71 6.26 4.07 11.03
CA GLY A 71 7.62 4.60 11.14
C GLY A 71 8.34 4.83 9.82
N LEU A 72 7.92 4.18 8.74
CA LEU A 72 8.50 4.38 7.42
C LEU A 72 8.20 5.76 6.83
N TYR A 73 7.21 6.44 7.36
CA TYR A 73 6.87 7.80 6.95
C TYR A 73 8.11 8.71 6.86
N ASN A 74 9.07 8.55 7.77
CA ASN A 74 10.29 9.36 7.78
C ASN A 74 11.25 9.03 6.62
N TYR A 75 11.08 7.90 5.95
CA TYR A 75 11.94 7.43 4.87
C TYR A 75 11.27 7.48 3.50
N ILE A 76 9.99 7.80 3.45
CA ILE A 76 9.23 7.93 2.21
C ILE A 76 9.16 9.40 1.84
N GLN A 77 9.61 9.72 0.61
CA GLN A 77 9.72 11.09 0.11
C GLN A 77 8.44 11.59 -0.57
N TYR A 78 7.34 10.86 -0.39
CA TYR A 78 6.05 11.19 -0.98
C TYR A 78 5.03 11.49 0.12
N PRO A 79 3.96 12.27 -0.16
CA PRO A 79 2.91 12.48 0.84
C PRO A 79 2.32 11.18 1.34
N CYS A 80 2.21 11.02 2.66
CA CYS A 80 1.73 9.81 3.32
C CYS A 80 0.57 10.09 4.26
N ALA A 81 -0.25 9.07 4.43
CA ALA A 81 -1.27 9.05 5.47
C ALA A 81 -1.42 7.66 6.09
#